data_7b8ab468812416de17f01eb0151114a4
#
_entry.id   7b8ab468812416de17f01eb0151114a4
#
_cell.length_a   1.000
_cell.length_b   1.000
_cell.length_c   1.000
_cell.angle_alpha   90.00
_cell.angle_beta   90.00
_cell.angle_gamma   90.00
#
_symmetry.space_group_name_H-M   'P 1'
#
loop_
_entity.id
_entity.type
_entity.pdbx_description
1 polymer ?
#
loop_
_entity_poly.entity_id
_entity_poly.type
_entity_poly.pdbx_seq_one_letter_code
_entity_poly.pdbx_strand_id
1 'polypeptide(L)'
;LGNSLGGHIALLYAKFHPEMVKGLIITGSSGLYENAMGDGYPKRGDYDYIRAKSEEVFYDPKVATKEIVDEVFDSVNDRNKLLRTLAIAKSAIRHNMAKDLPNMLTRTAIIWGAQDGVTPPNVAVEFNSLLPNSDLYWIDKCGHAPMMEHPDRFNEIMFSWMEQYKL
;
A
#
# COMPACT_ATOMS: atom_id res chain seq x y z
N LEU A 1 -4.72 -3.06 9.74
CA LEU A 1 -4.53 -2.06 8.68
C LEU A 1 -3.17 -2.26 8.02
N GLY A 2 -3.10 -2.13 6.68
CA GLY A 2 -1.84 -2.21 5.96
C GLY A 2 -1.81 -1.38 4.67
N ASN A 3 -0.63 -0.76 4.42
CA ASN A 3 -0.34 -0.06 3.17
C ASN A 3 0.65 -0.87 2.33
N SER A 4 0.47 -0.88 1.02
CA SER A 4 1.38 -1.50 0.06
C SER A 4 1.66 -2.98 0.42
N LEU A 5 2.92 -3.35 0.62
CA LEU A 5 3.31 -4.67 1.13
C LEU A 5 2.63 -5.01 2.48
N GLY A 6 2.44 -4.02 3.36
CA GLY A 6 1.72 -4.21 4.62
C GLY A 6 0.27 -4.60 4.41
N GLY A 7 -0.39 -4.09 3.36
CA GLY A 7 -1.72 -4.50 2.95
C GLY A 7 -1.76 -5.97 2.51
N HIS A 8 -0.79 -6.40 1.70
CA HIS A 8 -0.66 -7.80 1.28
C HIS A 8 -0.45 -8.75 2.48
N ILE A 9 0.41 -8.36 3.43
CA ILE A 9 0.62 -9.13 4.68
C ILE A 9 -0.67 -9.20 5.49
N ALA A 10 -1.41 -8.10 5.62
CA ALA A 10 -2.67 -8.06 6.34
C ALA A 10 -3.74 -8.96 5.68
N LEU A 11 -3.81 -8.97 4.34
CA LEU A 11 -4.66 -9.88 3.58
C LEU A 11 -4.29 -11.34 3.84
N LEU A 12 -3.00 -11.69 3.80
CA LEU A 12 -2.53 -13.04 4.11
C LEU A 12 -2.86 -13.45 5.54
N TYR A 13 -2.68 -12.55 6.50
CA TYR A 13 -3.03 -12.81 7.88
C TYR A 13 -4.54 -13.07 8.04
N ALA A 14 -5.38 -12.24 7.44
CA ALA A 14 -6.82 -12.42 7.46
C ALA A 14 -7.27 -13.72 6.74
N LYS A 15 -6.59 -14.13 5.67
CA LYS A 15 -6.83 -15.40 4.98
C LYS A 15 -6.57 -16.61 5.89
N PHE A 16 -5.45 -16.60 6.62
CA PHE A 16 -5.03 -17.74 7.44
C PHE A 16 -5.63 -17.76 8.85
N HIS A 17 -6.06 -16.59 9.36
CA HIS A 17 -6.57 -16.39 10.71
C HIS A 17 -7.83 -15.51 10.70
N PRO A 18 -8.87 -15.88 9.94
CA PRO A 18 -10.07 -15.02 9.79
C PRO A 18 -10.77 -14.78 11.12
N GLU A 19 -10.71 -15.72 12.06
CA GLU A 19 -11.29 -15.62 13.40
C GLU A 19 -10.61 -14.56 14.30
N MET A 20 -9.38 -14.16 13.96
CA MET A 20 -8.61 -13.16 14.69
C MET A 20 -8.79 -11.75 14.14
N VAL A 21 -9.48 -11.60 13.00
CA VAL A 21 -9.58 -10.32 12.27
C VAL A 21 -11.03 -9.87 12.21
N LYS A 22 -11.39 -8.87 13.02
CA LYS A 22 -12.75 -8.27 13.00
C LYS A 22 -13.01 -7.45 11.74
N GLY A 23 -12.01 -6.74 11.27
CA GLY A 23 -12.07 -5.92 10.06
C GLY A 23 -10.69 -5.66 9.50
N LEU A 24 -10.61 -5.43 8.21
CA LEU A 24 -9.37 -5.20 7.47
C LEU A 24 -9.43 -3.84 6.77
N ILE A 25 -8.35 -3.09 6.82
CA ILE A 25 -8.20 -1.84 6.07
C ILE A 25 -6.95 -1.96 5.22
N ILE A 26 -7.11 -1.84 3.91
CA ILE A 26 -5.99 -1.86 2.96
C ILE A 26 -5.92 -0.56 2.17
N THR A 27 -4.71 -0.13 1.91
CA THR A 27 -4.45 1.08 1.11
C THR A 27 -3.20 0.87 0.25
N GLY A 28 -3.26 1.24 -1.03
CA GLY A 28 -2.17 1.03 -1.97
C GLY A 28 -1.62 -0.40 -1.97
N SER A 29 -2.46 -1.41 -1.70
CA SER A 29 -2.01 -2.77 -1.36
C SER A 29 -1.39 -3.50 -2.55
N SER A 30 -0.25 -4.15 -2.32
CA SER A 30 0.24 -5.25 -3.17
C SER A 30 -0.70 -6.47 -3.06
N GLY A 31 -0.48 -7.46 -3.91
CA GLY A 31 -1.22 -8.74 -3.89
C GLY A 31 -2.05 -9.02 -5.14
N LEU A 32 -2.24 -8.03 -6.00
CA LEU A 32 -2.76 -8.16 -7.37
C LEU A 32 -1.71 -7.65 -8.35
N TYR A 33 -1.85 -6.42 -8.80
CA TYR A 33 -0.92 -5.79 -9.71
C TYR A 33 -0.29 -4.56 -9.06
N GLU A 34 0.97 -4.31 -9.34
CA GLU A 34 1.67 -3.07 -9.03
C GLU A 34 2.60 -2.70 -10.18
N ASN A 35 2.76 -1.40 -10.42
CA ASN A 35 3.76 -0.94 -11.37
C ASN A 35 5.15 -1.28 -10.84
N ALA A 36 5.97 -1.89 -11.66
CA ALA A 36 7.37 -2.07 -11.31
C ALA A 36 7.99 -0.70 -11.07
N MET A 37 8.57 -0.49 -9.90
CA MET A 37 9.34 0.72 -9.59
C MET A 37 10.67 0.74 -10.37
N GLY A 38 10.61 0.45 -11.68
CA GLY A 38 11.77 0.27 -12.56
C GLY A 38 12.62 -0.95 -12.16
N ASP A 39 13.85 -1.00 -12.65
CA ASP A 39 14.79 -2.10 -12.36
C ASP A 39 15.46 -2.00 -10.97
N GLY A 40 14.74 -1.51 -9.98
CA GLY A 40 15.24 -1.23 -8.63
C GLY A 40 15.83 0.17 -8.50
N TYR A 41 16.88 0.30 -7.67
CA TYR A 41 17.56 1.57 -7.46
C TYR A 41 18.97 1.53 -8.11
N PRO A 42 19.06 1.65 -9.46
CA PRO A 42 20.36 1.50 -10.16
C PRO A 42 21.35 2.60 -9.74
N LYS A 43 20.86 3.75 -9.29
CA LYS A 43 21.64 4.90 -8.82
C LYS A 43 21.47 5.15 -7.33
N ARG A 44 21.50 4.08 -6.51
CA ARG A 44 21.28 4.19 -5.06
C ARG A 44 22.23 5.12 -4.31
N GLY A 45 23.43 5.36 -4.84
CA GLY A 45 24.41 6.31 -4.29
C GLY A 45 24.15 7.76 -4.69
N ASP A 46 23.20 8.03 -5.57
CA ASP A 46 22.82 9.36 -6.03
C ASP A 46 21.59 9.84 -5.22
N TYR A 47 21.82 10.79 -4.32
CA TYR A 47 20.79 11.32 -3.43
C TYR A 47 19.64 12.00 -4.19
N ASP A 48 19.95 12.74 -5.25
CA ASP A 48 18.91 13.43 -6.05
C ASP A 48 18.04 12.43 -6.81
N TYR A 49 18.61 11.33 -7.27
CA TYR A 49 17.85 10.23 -7.86
C TYR A 49 16.91 9.57 -6.83
N ILE A 50 17.40 9.32 -5.61
CA ILE A 50 16.56 8.75 -4.54
C ILE A 50 15.45 9.71 -4.14
N ARG A 51 15.76 11.01 -4.04
CA ARG A 51 14.74 12.05 -3.77
C ARG A 51 13.64 12.01 -4.82
N ALA A 52 13.99 12.07 -6.11
CA ALA A 52 13.02 12.04 -7.20
C ALA A 52 12.13 10.77 -7.13
N LYS A 53 12.73 9.60 -6.84
CA LYS A 53 11.98 8.35 -6.68
C LYS A 53 11.07 8.32 -5.44
N SER A 54 11.46 8.99 -4.37
CA SER A 54 10.61 9.13 -3.18
C SER A 54 9.45 10.09 -3.44
N GLU A 55 9.68 11.17 -4.20
CA GLU A 55 8.64 12.12 -4.61
C GLU A 55 7.57 11.47 -5.51
N GLU A 56 7.96 10.55 -6.40
CA GLU A 56 7.04 9.84 -7.31
C GLU A 56 5.97 8.99 -6.58
N VAL A 57 6.18 8.67 -5.30
CA VAL A 57 5.23 7.89 -4.48
C VAL A 57 3.99 8.71 -4.12
N PHE A 58 4.13 10.03 -4.05
CA PHE A 58 3.11 10.96 -3.59
C PHE A 58 2.52 11.77 -4.76
N TYR A 59 1.28 12.24 -4.59
CA TYR A 59 0.68 13.23 -5.48
C TYR A 59 1.32 14.61 -5.27
N ASP A 60 1.48 15.03 -4.00
CA ASP A 60 2.26 16.22 -3.66
C ASP A 60 3.70 15.79 -3.31
N PRO A 61 4.68 16.10 -4.17
CA PRO A 61 6.08 15.74 -3.94
C PRO A 61 6.66 16.31 -2.65
N LYS A 62 6.05 17.36 -2.07
CA LYS A 62 6.49 17.96 -0.79
C LYS A 62 6.29 17.04 0.42
N VAL A 63 5.43 16.04 0.30
CA VAL A 63 5.23 15.03 1.35
C VAL A 63 6.49 14.16 1.52
N ALA A 64 7.29 14.00 0.47
CA ALA A 64 8.62 13.40 0.56
C ALA A 64 9.61 14.38 1.22
N THR A 65 9.44 14.59 2.53
CA THR A 65 10.33 15.48 3.30
C THR A 65 11.78 14.99 3.26
N LYS A 66 12.69 15.87 3.65
CA LYS A 66 14.13 15.52 3.71
C LYS A 66 14.35 14.28 4.59
N GLU A 67 13.66 14.18 5.72
CA GLU A 67 13.77 13.08 6.66
C GLU A 67 13.36 11.74 6.02
N ILE A 68 12.26 11.73 5.24
CA ILE A 68 11.81 10.55 4.50
C ILE A 68 12.84 10.15 3.44
N VAL A 69 13.35 11.13 2.68
CA VAL A 69 14.37 10.88 1.65
C VAL A 69 15.67 10.34 2.27
N ASP A 70 16.10 10.92 3.40
CA ASP A 70 17.29 10.46 4.14
C ASP A 70 17.12 9.00 4.59
N GLU A 71 15.96 8.64 5.14
CA GLU A 71 15.66 7.26 5.58
C GLU A 71 15.67 6.27 4.40
N VAL A 72 15.08 6.65 3.27
CA VAL A 72 15.13 5.83 2.04
C VAL A 72 16.56 5.68 1.56
N PHE A 73 17.33 6.79 1.49
CA PHE A 73 18.72 6.77 1.06
C PHE A 73 19.58 5.85 1.93
N ASP A 74 19.47 5.96 3.24
CA ASP A 74 20.19 5.11 4.18
C ASP A 74 19.76 3.64 4.03
N SER A 75 18.48 3.38 3.84
CA SER A 75 17.94 2.03 3.71
C SER A 75 18.40 1.33 2.43
N VAL A 76 18.43 2.02 1.29
CA VAL A 76 18.89 1.44 0.01
C VAL A 76 20.42 1.31 -0.07
N ASN A 77 21.15 2.05 0.76
CA ASN A 77 22.62 1.97 0.86
C ASN A 77 23.08 0.99 1.93
N ASP A 78 22.24 0.59 2.88
CA ASP A 78 22.50 -0.55 3.76
C ASP A 78 22.29 -1.86 3.00
N ARG A 79 23.39 -2.61 2.79
CA ARG A 79 23.36 -3.86 2.03
C ARG A 79 22.36 -4.89 2.59
N ASN A 80 22.28 -5.02 3.90
CA ASN A 80 21.42 -6.02 4.54
C ASN A 80 19.95 -5.64 4.44
N LYS A 81 19.62 -4.35 4.67
CA LYS A 81 18.27 -3.83 4.48
C LYS A 81 17.82 -3.99 3.03
N LEU A 82 18.66 -3.57 2.08
CA LEU A 82 18.37 -3.68 0.64
C LEU A 82 18.08 -5.11 0.21
N LEU A 83 18.94 -6.08 0.59
CA LEU A 83 18.74 -7.48 0.23
C LEU A 83 17.45 -8.06 0.78
N ARG A 84 17.09 -7.73 2.04
CA ARG A 84 15.82 -8.14 2.66
C ARG A 84 14.64 -7.52 1.94
N THR A 85 14.67 -6.21 1.70
CA THR A 85 13.61 -5.49 0.98
C THR A 85 13.37 -6.07 -0.41
N LEU A 86 14.44 -6.31 -1.18
CA LEU A 86 14.34 -6.91 -2.52
C LEU A 86 13.80 -8.34 -2.48
N ALA A 87 14.19 -9.15 -1.48
CA ALA A 87 13.68 -10.50 -1.33
C ALA A 87 12.17 -10.51 -1.03
N ILE A 88 11.72 -9.64 -0.14
CA ILE A 88 10.31 -9.50 0.22
C ILE A 88 9.50 -8.96 -0.96
N ALA A 89 9.96 -7.91 -1.63
CA ALA A 89 9.30 -7.35 -2.81
C ALA A 89 9.15 -8.40 -3.93
N LYS A 90 10.20 -9.15 -4.24
CA LYS A 90 10.14 -10.24 -5.22
C LYS A 90 9.15 -11.34 -4.80
N SER A 91 9.04 -11.64 -3.52
CA SER A 91 8.07 -12.60 -3.00
C SER A 91 6.64 -12.08 -3.17
N ALA A 92 6.39 -10.81 -2.83
CA ALA A 92 5.08 -10.18 -2.96
C ALA A 92 4.61 -10.14 -4.44
N ILE A 93 5.47 -9.73 -5.37
CA ILE A 93 5.15 -9.69 -6.81
C ILE A 93 4.77 -11.08 -7.36
N ARG A 94 5.41 -12.15 -6.86
CA ARG A 94 5.12 -13.52 -7.30
C ARG A 94 3.84 -14.10 -6.73
N HIS A 95 3.35 -13.53 -5.64
CA HIS A 95 2.18 -14.01 -4.92
C HIS A 95 0.94 -13.19 -5.27
N ASN A 96 0.19 -13.66 -6.28
CA ASN A 96 -1.06 -13.03 -6.67
C ASN A 96 -2.24 -13.65 -5.91
N MET A 97 -3.05 -12.82 -5.26
CA MET A 97 -4.16 -13.23 -4.40
C MET A 97 -5.52 -13.31 -5.11
N ALA A 98 -5.60 -13.05 -6.41
CA ALA A 98 -6.88 -13.00 -7.14
C ALA A 98 -7.75 -14.24 -6.93
N LYS A 99 -7.14 -15.43 -6.77
CA LYS A 99 -7.87 -16.69 -6.51
C LYS A 99 -8.34 -16.85 -5.07
N ASP A 100 -7.71 -16.15 -4.14
CA ASP A 100 -8.00 -16.26 -2.70
C ASP A 100 -9.07 -15.27 -2.26
N LEU A 101 -9.01 -14.03 -2.78
CA LEU A 101 -9.87 -12.91 -2.38
C LEU A 101 -11.37 -13.23 -2.40
N PRO A 102 -11.93 -13.96 -3.40
CA PRO A 102 -13.35 -14.30 -3.41
C PRO A 102 -13.83 -15.15 -2.24
N ASN A 103 -12.91 -15.84 -1.56
CA ASN A 103 -13.22 -16.69 -0.41
C ASN A 103 -12.97 -15.99 0.93
N MET A 104 -12.49 -14.75 0.92
CA MET A 104 -12.20 -13.97 2.12
C MET A 104 -13.44 -13.17 2.54
N LEU A 105 -14.09 -13.59 3.61
CA LEU A 105 -15.33 -12.98 4.10
C LEU A 105 -15.10 -11.86 5.12
N THR A 106 -13.86 -11.61 5.50
CA THR A 106 -13.48 -10.52 6.41
C THR A 106 -13.92 -9.19 5.83
N ARG A 107 -14.68 -8.39 6.62
CA ARG A 107 -15.09 -7.06 6.20
C ARG A 107 -13.87 -6.18 5.94
N THR A 108 -13.83 -5.54 4.77
CA THR A 108 -12.63 -4.83 4.31
C THR A 108 -12.97 -3.41 3.83
N ALA A 109 -12.31 -2.40 4.39
CA ALA A 109 -12.24 -1.07 3.79
C ALA A 109 -11.05 -0.99 2.84
N ILE A 110 -11.28 -0.49 1.64
CA ILE A 110 -10.26 -0.22 0.63
C ILE A 110 -10.19 1.31 0.51
N ILE A 111 -9.15 1.93 1.09
CA ILE A 111 -8.97 3.39 1.06
C ILE A 111 -7.80 3.71 0.13
N TRP A 112 -8.05 4.42 -0.97
CA TRP A 112 -7.06 4.52 -2.04
C TRP A 112 -6.89 5.93 -2.57
N GLY A 113 -5.63 6.28 -2.91
CA GLY A 113 -5.35 7.52 -3.62
C GLY A 113 -5.80 7.43 -5.07
N ALA A 114 -6.56 8.42 -5.53
CA ALA A 114 -7.09 8.43 -6.90
C ALA A 114 -5.99 8.61 -7.96
N GLN A 115 -4.81 9.06 -7.57
CA GLN A 115 -3.63 9.24 -8.43
C GLN A 115 -2.46 8.35 -8.02
N ASP A 116 -2.72 7.18 -7.41
CA ASP A 116 -1.67 6.23 -7.04
C ASP A 116 -0.93 5.71 -8.28
N GLY A 117 0.33 6.07 -8.41
CA GLY A 117 1.21 5.66 -9.50
C GLY A 117 1.92 4.33 -9.27
N VAL A 118 1.93 3.82 -8.04
CA VAL A 118 2.59 2.56 -7.65
C VAL A 118 1.64 1.38 -7.82
N THR A 119 0.49 1.44 -7.14
CA THR A 119 -0.63 0.50 -7.33
C THR A 119 -1.80 1.27 -7.94
N PRO A 120 -1.95 1.23 -9.28
CA PRO A 120 -2.90 2.09 -9.97
C PRO A 120 -4.36 1.91 -9.51
N PRO A 121 -5.21 2.94 -9.67
CA PRO A 121 -6.60 2.92 -9.19
C PRO A 121 -7.45 1.73 -9.65
N ASN A 122 -7.19 1.20 -10.85
CA ASN A 122 -7.87 -0.01 -11.34
C ASN A 122 -7.61 -1.24 -10.44
N VAL A 123 -6.50 -1.28 -9.72
CA VAL A 123 -6.18 -2.36 -8.76
C VAL A 123 -7.11 -2.29 -7.56
N ALA A 124 -7.43 -1.09 -7.06
CA ALA A 124 -8.41 -0.91 -5.98
C ALA A 124 -9.81 -1.37 -6.41
N VAL A 125 -10.20 -1.06 -7.65
CA VAL A 125 -11.47 -1.54 -8.24
C VAL A 125 -11.47 -3.07 -8.34
N GLU A 126 -10.36 -3.68 -8.74
CA GLU A 126 -10.22 -5.13 -8.80
C GLU A 126 -10.32 -5.77 -7.41
N PHE A 127 -9.63 -5.23 -6.39
CA PHE A 127 -9.78 -5.67 -5.00
C PHE A 127 -11.25 -5.61 -4.55
N ASN A 128 -11.93 -4.50 -4.83
CA ASN A 128 -13.34 -4.33 -4.46
C ASN A 128 -14.28 -5.32 -5.19
N SER A 129 -13.95 -5.68 -6.41
CA SER A 129 -14.74 -6.65 -7.18
C SER A 129 -14.54 -8.10 -6.71
N LEU A 130 -13.36 -8.42 -6.18
CA LEU A 130 -12.99 -9.76 -5.75
C LEU A 130 -13.30 -10.04 -4.28
N LEU A 131 -13.27 -9.02 -3.41
CA LEU A 131 -13.57 -9.15 -1.98
C LEU A 131 -15.09 -9.02 -1.74
N PRO A 132 -15.79 -10.09 -1.29
CA PRO A 132 -17.26 -10.08 -1.19
C PRO A 132 -17.84 -9.04 -0.24
N ASN A 133 -17.08 -8.70 0.82
CA ASN A 133 -17.51 -7.80 1.87
C ASN A 133 -16.59 -6.57 1.95
N SER A 134 -16.44 -5.83 0.85
CA SER A 134 -15.58 -4.66 0.81
C SER A 134 -16.31 -3.37 0.46
N ASP A 135 -15.77 -2.26 0.97
CA ASP A 135 -16.20 -0.89 0.69
C ASP A 135 -15.00 -0.12 0.15
N LEU A 136 -15.14 0.53 -1.01
CA LEU A 136 -14.08 1.29 -1.67
C LEU A 136 -14.27 2.79 -1.46
N TYR A 137 -13.23 3.44 -0.98
CA TYR A 137 -13.17 4.88 -0.73
C TYR A 137 -11.99 5.51 -1.48
N TRP A 138 -12.25 6.61 -2.15
CA TRP A 138 -11.26 7.38 -2.87
C TRP A 138 -10.84 8.63 -2.11
N ILE A 139 -9.56 8.93 -2.14
CA ILE A 139 -9.02 10.23 -1.73
C ILE A 139 -8.44 10.89 -2.97
N ASP A 140 -9.02 12.02 -3.37
CA ASP A 140 -8.57 12.80 -4.53
C ASP A 140 -7.27 13.55 -4.22
N LYS A 141 -6.47 13.84 -5.27
CA LYS A 141 -5.14 14.47 -5.16
C LYS A 141 -4.24 13.74 -4.18
N CYS A 142 -4.23 12.43 -4.30
CA CYS A 142 -3.54 11.53 -3.39
C CYS A 142 -2.86 10.41 -4.18
N GLY A 143 -1.61 10.14 -3.86
CA GLY A 143 -0.81 9.04 -4.40
C GLY A 143 -0.92 7.77 -3.56
N HIS A 144 0.23 7.11 -3.37
CA HIS A 144 0.33 5.77 -2.80
C HIS A 144 0.15 5.69 -1.27
N ALA A 145 0.29 6.81 -0.57
CA ALA A 145 0.27 6.84 0.89
C ALA A 145 -0.78 7.80 1.45
N PRO A 146 -2.08 7.48 1.32
CA PRO A 146 -3.18 8.36 1.75
C PRO A 146 -3.09 8.82 3.20
N MET A 147 -2.60 7.97 4.11
CA MET A 147 -2.42 8.28 5.51
C MET A 147 -1.33 9.33 5.78
N MET A 148 -0.42 9.55 4.82
CA MET A 148 0.63 10.56 4.89
C MET A 148 0.23 11.85 4.18
N GLU A 149 -0.45 11.75 3.03
CA GLU A 149 -0.84 12.90 2.22
C GLU A 149 -2.09 13.60 2.76
N HIS A 150 -3.07 12.84 3.23
CA HIS A 150 -4.36 13.34 3.71
C HIS A 150 -4.77 12.65 5.02
N PRO A 151 -3.99 12.81 6.11
CA PRO A 151 -4.19 12.07 7.37
C PRO A 151 -5.59 12.29 7.96
N ASP A 152 -6.10 13.51 7.95
CA ASP A 152 -7.42 13.83 8.49
C ASP A 152 -8.53 13.12 7.72
N ARG A 153 -8.48 13.17 6.39
CA ARG A 153 -9.48 12.52 5.54
C ARG A 153 -9.38 10.99 5.62
N PHE A 154 -8.17 10.47 5.67
CA PHE A 154 -7.93 9.03 5.85
C PHE A 154 -8.52 8.54 7.18
N ASN A 155 -8.25 9.25 8.27
CA ASN A 155 -8.75 8.92 9.60
C ASN A 155 -10.29 9.05 9.67
N GLU A 156 -10.88 10.11 9.08
CA GLU A 156 -12.33 10.28 8.99
C GLU A 156 -13.00 9.08 8.33
N ILE A 157 -12.52 8.65 7.17
CA ILE A 157 -13.05 7.47 6.46
C ILE A 157 -12.88 6.21 7.33
N MET A 158 -11.69 5.99 7.86
CA MET A 158 -11.37 4.83 8.68
C MET A 158 -12.30 4.72 9.89
N PHE A 159 -12.42 5.79 10.69
CA PHE A 159 -13.24 5.76 11.90
C PHE A 159 -14.73 5.66 11.60
N SER A 160 -15.23 6.37 10.58
CA SER A 160 -16.63 6.26 10.15
C SER A 160 -16.96 4.83 9.70
N TRP A 161 -16.06 4.20 8.96
CA TRP A 161 -16.21 2.81 8.54
C TRP A 161 -16.20 1.84 9.73
N MET A 162 -15.28 2.02 10.68
CA MET A 162 -15.22 1.18 11.89
C MET A 162 -16.49 1.33 12.74
N GLU A 163 -17.02 2.54 12.89
CA GLU A 163 -18.26 2.80 13.62
C GLU A 163 -19.47 2.14 12.93
N GLN A 164 -19.58 2.29 11.59
CA GLN A 164 -20.64 1.68 10.79
C GLN A 164 -20.77 0.18 11.02
N TYR A 165 -19.63 -0.51 11.15
CA TYR A 165 -19.60 -1.96 11.32
C TYR A 165 -19.32 -2.43 12.76
N LYS A 166 -19.27 -1.51 13.72
CA LYS A 166 -19.02 -1.79 15.17
C LYS A 166 -17.76 -2.62 15.41
N LEU A 167 -16.68 -2.23 14.75
CA LEU A 167 -15.38 -2.91 14.80
C LEU A 167 -14.49 -2.39 15.95
#